data_480dcf2a3837a2ac477a1d9c21a3409e
#
_entry.id   480dcf2a3837a2ac477a1d9c21a3409e
#
_cell.length_a   1.000
_cell.length_b   1.000
_cell.length_c   1.000
_cell.angle_alpha   90.00
_cell.angle_beta   90.00
_cell.angle_gamma   90.00
#
_symmetry.space_group_name_H-M   'P 1'
#
loop_
_entity.id
_entity.type
_entity.pdbx_description
1 polymer ?
#
loop_
_entity_poly.entity_id
_entity_poly.type
_entity_poly.pdbx_seq_one_letter_code
_entity_poly.pdbx_strand_id
1 'polypeptide(L)'
;MIKRIVKMEFEPENVSAFVNIFKTNKDKIITFDGCHSVELLRDINAQNIFFTYSIWDSESSLNKYRESNTFKDIWSKTKPLFSNKAKAWSVEEI
;
A
#
# COMPACT_ATOMS: atom_id res chain seq x y z
N MET A 1 -13.82 -7.06 9.76
CA MET A 1 -12.65 -6.90 8.87
C MET A 1 -12.14 -5.49 8.90
N ILE A 2 -10.83 -5.34 8.75
CA ILE A 2 -10.17 -4.03 8.70
C ILE A 2 -9.90 -3.67 7.25
N LYS A 3 -10.21 -2.43 6.89
CA LYS A 3 -9.86 -1.86 5.58
C LYS A 3 -8.73 -0.87 5.79
N ARG A 4 -7.63 -1.08 5.09
CA ARG A 4 -6.44 -0.23 5.20
C ARG A 4 -6.32 0.65 3.96
N ILE A 5 -6.28 1.95 4.17
CA ILE A 5 -6.16 2.94 3.10
C ILE A 5 -4.85 3.68 3.31
N VAL A 6 -3.98 3.68 2.30
CA VAL A 6 -2.71 4.41 2.34
C VAL A 6 -2.67 5.36 1.18
N LYS A 7 -2.55 6.66 1.46
CA LYS A 7 -2.39 7.69 0.44
C LYS A 7 -0.91 7.98 0.25
N MET A 8 -0.47 7.94 -1.00
CA MET A 8 0.93 8.18 -1.38
C MET A 8 0.99 9.18 -2.51
N GLU A 9 1.90 10.13 -2.40
CA GLU A 9 2.15 11.12 -3.44
C GLU A 9 3.61 11.01 -3.87
N PHE A 10 3.82 10.89 -5.18
CA PHE A 10 5.15 10.65 -5.74
C PHE A 10 5.62 11.84 -6.58
N GLU A 11 6.94 12.01 -6.67
CA GLU A 11 7.49 12.84 -7.74
C GLU A 11 7.02 12.25 -9.07
N PRO A 12 6.55 13.10 -10.04
CA PRO A 12 5.99 12.57 -11.30
C PRO A 12 6.92 11.60 -12.03
N GLU A 13 8.22 11.85 -12.03
CA GLU A 13 9.21 10.98 -12.67
C GLU A 13 9.36 9.62 -11.99
N ASN A 14 8.89 9.48 -10.77
CA ASN A 14 8.98 8.23 -9.99
C ASN A 14 7.75 7.35 -10.08
N VAL A 15 6.68 7.81 -10.75
CA VAL A 15 5.42 7.08 -10.82
C VAL A 15 5.58 5.70 -11.46
N SER A 16 6.29 5.60 -12.57
CA SER A 16 6.50 4.31 -13.24
C SER A 16 7.26 3.33 -12.36
N ALA A 17 8.27 3.81 -11.64
CA ALA A 17 9.04 2.97 -10.72
C ALA A 17 8.16 2.43 -9.61
N PHE A 18 7.31 3.27 -9.01
CA PHE A 18 6.38 2.84 -7.97
C PHE A 18 5.38 1.79 -8.48
N VAL A 19 4.75 2.05 -9.62
CA VAL A 19 3.77 1.12 -10.20
C VAL A 19 4.41 -0.25 -10.44
N ASN A 20 5.65 -0.26 -10.92
CA ASN A 20 6.39 -1.50 -11.13
C ASN A 20 6.67 -2.23 -9.81
N ILE A 21 7.07 -1.51 -8.76
CA ILE A 21 7.27 -2.10 -7.42
C ILE A 21 5.98 -2.75 -6.94
N PHE A 22 4.86 -2.05 -7.05
CA PHE A 22 3.57 -2.59 -6.60
C PHE A 22 3.20 -3.86 -7.38
N LYS A 23 3.25 -3.81 -8.71
CA LYS A 23 2.89 -4.95 -9.56
C LYS A 23 3.76 -6.17 -9.30
N THR A 24 5.05 -5.95 -9.08
CA THR A 24 6.00 -7.02 -8.79
C THR A 24 5.72 -7.70 -7.45
N ASN A 25 5.19 -6.95 -6.47
CA ASN A 25 5.00 -7.44 -5.10
C ASN A 25 3.55 -7.75 -4.73
N LYS A 26 2.59 -7.47 -5.61
CA LYS A 26 1.16 -7.65 -5.31
C LYS A 26 0.83 -9.06 -4.81
N ASP A 27 1.36 -10.09 -5.46
CA ASP A 27 1.08 -11.47 -5.09
C ASP A 27 1.61 -11.81 -3.70
N LYS A 28 2.74 -11.26 -3.32
CA LYS A 28 3.32 -11.45 -1.98
C LYS A 28 2.42 -10.83 -0.90
N ILE A 29 1.81 -9.69 -1.21
CA ILE A 29 0.90 -9.02 -0.26
C ILE A 29 -0.40 -9.81 -0.14
N ILE A 30 -1.01 -10.16 -1.26
CA ILE A 30 -2.30 -10.86 -1.31
C ILE A 30 -2.25 -12.21 -0.61
N THR A 31 -1.13 -12.91 -0.71
CA THR A 31 -0.96 -14.24 -0.10
C THR A 31 -0.51 -14.17 1.35
N PHE A 32 -0.28 -12.98 1.90
CA PHE A 32 0.08 -12.85 3.31
C PHE A 32 -1.11 -13.24 4.18
N ASP A 33 -0.82 -13.97 5.26
CA ASP A 33 -1.86 -14.48 6.16
C ASP A 33 -2.77 -13.36 6.68
N GLY A 34 -4.08 -13.54 6.49
CA GLY A 34 -5.08 -12.55 6.90
C GLY A 34 -5.39 -11.47 5.87
N CYS A 35 -4.67 -11.41 4.76
CA CYS A 35 -4.96 -10.48 3.68
C CYS A 35 -6.00 -11.06 2.73
N HIS A 36 -7.10 -10.34 2.50
CA HIS A 36 -8.16 -10.76 1.58
C HIS A 36 -8.01 -10.15 0.20
N SER A 37 -7.55 -8.92 0.13
CA SER A 37 -7.37 -8.22 -1.14
C SER A 37 -6.46 -7.03 -0.97
N VAL A 38 -5.83 -6.62 -2.07
CA VAL A 38 -5.11 -5.36 -2.16
C VAL A 38 -5.31 -4.79 -3.56
N GLU A 39 -5.62 -3.51 -3.62
CA GLU A 39 -5.82 -2.78 -4.87
C GLU A 39 -4.96 -1.53 -4.87
N LEU A 40 -4.44 -1.18 -6.01
CA LEU A 40 -3.78 0.10 -6.24
C LEU A 40 -4.73 1.00 -7.01
N LEU A 41 -5.06 2.14 -6.42
CA LEU A 41 -5.97 3.12 -7.00
C LEU A 41 -5.19 4.41 -7.27
N ARG A 42 -5.59 5.15 -8.29
CA ARG A 42 -4.98 6.44 -8.62
C ARG A 42 -6.04 7.52 -8.61
N ASP A 43 -5.70 8.69 -8.09
CA ASP A 43 -6.57 9.87 -8.15
C ASP A 43 -6.87 10.20 -9.61
N ILE A 44 -8.15 10.41 -9.95
CA ILE A 44 -8.53 10.67 -11.34
C ILE A 44 -8.09 12.06 -11.83
N ASN A 45 -7.76 12.96 -10.92
CA ASN A 45 -7.38 14.34 -11.23
C ASN A 45 -5.88 14.60 -11.05
N ALA A 46 -5.17 13.72 -10.33
CA ALA A 46 -3.74 13.88 -10.05
C ALA A 46 -3.01 12.57 -10.34
N GLN A 47 -2.23 12.56 -11.42
CA GLN A 47 -1.57 11.36 -11.94
C GLN A 47 -0.51 10.76 -11.00
N ASN A 48 -0.04 11.55 -10.05
CA ASN A 48 1.02 11.16 -9.11
C ASN A 48 0.51 10.84 -7.70
N ILE A 49 -0.81 10.82 -7.49
CA ILE A 49 -1.42 10.48 -6.21
C ILE A 49 -2.07 9.10 -6.32
N PHE A 50 -1.64 8.20 -5.44
CA PHE A 50 -2.10 6.82 -5.40
C PHE A 50 -2.62 6.45 -4.02
N PHE A 51 -3.48 5.43 -4.00
CA PHE A 51 -3.98 4.83 -2.78
C PHE A 51 -3.82 3.34 -2.88
N THR A 52 -3.34 2.69 -1.82
CA THR A 52 -3.55 1.25 -1.69
C THR A 52 -4.77 1.04 -0.82
N TYR A 53 -5.61 0.11 -1.25
CA TYR A 53 -6.81 -0.28 -0.52
C TYR A 53 -6.73 -1.78 -0.29
N SER A 54 -6.58 -2.17 0.97
CA SER A 54 -6.43 -3.57 1.33
C SER A 54 -7.42 -3.96 2.43
N ILE A 55 -7.80 -5.23 2.44
CA ILE A 55 -8.77 -5.78 3.39
C ILE A 55 -8.08 -6.89 4.17
N TRP A 56 -8.18 -6.84 5.49
CA TRP A 56 -7.51 -7.75 6.42
C TRP A 56 -8.51 -8.34 7.41
N ASP A 57 -8.24 -9.59 7.85
CA ASP A 57 -9.07 -10.27 8.87
C ASP A 57 -9.22 -9.43 10.12
N SER A 58 -8.12 -8.83 10.58
CA SER A 58 -8.05 -8.13 11.84
C SER A 58 -6.88 -7.15 11.85
N GLU A 59 -6.88 -6.25 12.81
CA GLU A 59 -5.75 -5.35 13.05
C GLU A 59 -4.48 -6.13 13.37
N SER A 60 -4.61 -7.25 14.09
CA SER A 60 -3.47 -8.12 14.41
C SER A 60 -2.81 -8.67 13.14
N SER A 61 -3.59 -9.14 12.17
CA SER A 61 -3.06 -9.61 10.88
C SER A 61 -2.36 -8.51 10.11
N LEU A 62 -2.95 -7.33 10.07
CA LEU A 62 -2.33 -6.16 9.43
C LEU A 62 -1.00 -5.81 10.10
N ASN A 63 -0.95 -5.81 11.43
CA ASN A 63 0.27 -5.49 12.17
C ASN A 63 1.38 -6.51 11.93
N LYS A 64 1.04 -7.79 11.83
CA LYS A 64 2.02 -8.83 11.46
C LYS A 64 2.61 -8.57 10.10
N TYR A 65 1.79 -8.19 9.12
CA TYR A 65 2.27 -7.81 7.79
C TYR A 65 3.21 -6.62 7.88
N ARG A 66 2.82 -5.56 8.60
CA ARG A 66 3.62 -4.33 8.73
C ARG A 66 4.97 -4.57 9.42
N GLU A 67 5.08 -5.60 10.24
CA GLU A 67 6.34 -5.99 10.89
C GLU A 67 7.16 -6.98 10.07
N SER A 68 6.61 -7.48 8.96
CA SER A 68 7.26 -8.48 8.14
C SER A 68 8.40 -7.92 7.29
N ASN A 69 9.33 -8.82 6.92
CA ASN A 69 10.39 -8.46 5.99
C ASN A 69 9.84 -8.08 4.61
N THR A 70 8.74 -8.70 4.19
CA THR A 70 8.07 -8.36 2.93
C THR A 70 7.66 -6.88 2.91
N PHE A 71 6.96 -6.43 3.96
CA PHE A 71 6.54 -5.05 4.05
C PHE A 71 7.74 -4.09 4.11
N LYS A 72 8.71 -4.41 4.96
CA LYS A 72 9.90 -3.57 5.14
C LYS A 72 10.67 -3.40 3.84
N ASP A 73 10.81 -4.47 3.05
CA ASP A 73 11.47 -4.42 1.75
C ASP A 73 10.72 -3.53 0.77
N ILE A 74 9.40 -3.73 0.64
CA ILE A 74 8.56 -2.92 -0.24
C ILE A 74 8.62 -1.45 0.15
N TRP A 75 8.48 -1.17 1.44
CA TRP A 75 8.46 0.19 1.96
C TRP A 75 9.80 0.89 1.77
N SER A 76 10.91 0.19 1.97
CA SER A 76 12.25 0.74 1.78
C SER A 76 12.50 1.20 0.33
N LYS A 77 11.87 0.54 -0.62
CA LYS A 77 11.98 0.89 -2.05
C LYS A 77 10.97 1.96 -2.47
N THR A 78 9.85 2.06 -1.76
CA THR A 78 8.75 2.97 -2.09
C THR A 78 8.95 4.36 -1.49
N LYS A 79 9.37 4.41 -0.23
CA LYS A 79 9.51 5.66 0.52
C LYS A 79 10.41 6.71 -0.16
N PRO A 80 11.57 6.35 -0.74
CA PRO A 80 12.42 7.34 -1.41
C PRO A 80 11.79 8.00 -2.63
N LEU A 81 10.69 7.45 -3.15
CA LEU A 81 10.02 7.95 -4.36
C LEU A 81 8.98 9.04 -4.07
N PHE A 82 8.65 9.26 -2.79
CA PHE A 82 7.62 10.21 -2.40
C PHE A 82 8.02 11.66 -2.66
N SER A 83 7.02 12.48 -3.04
CA SER A 83 7.13 13.94 -3.03
C SER A 83 6.61 14.52 -1.72
N ASN A 84 5.70 13.83 -1.06
CA ASN A 84 5.11 14.20 0.22
C ASN A 84 4.99 12.99 1.13
N LYS A 85 4.82 13.28 2.42
CA LYS A 85 4.67 12.24 3.43
C LYS A 85 3.40 11.43 3.20
N ALA A 86 3.51 10.11 3.26
CA ALA A 86 2.35 9.22 3.15
C ALA A 86 1.42 9.35 4.36
N LYS A 87 0.14 9.09 4.12
CA LYS A 87 -0.90 9.05 5.17
C LYS A 87 -1.59 7.70 5.11
N ALA A 88 -1.97 7.18 6.27
CA ALA A 88 -2.60 5.87 6.35
C ALA A 88 -3.73 5.85 7.36
N TRP A 89 -4.77 5.08 7.05
CA TRP A 89 -5.93 4.90 7.91
C TRP A 89 -6.30 3.42 7.96
N SER A 90 -6.68 2.97 9.15
CA SER A 90 -7.37 1.70 9.32
C SER A 90 -8.80 2.01 9.68
N VAL A 91 -9.74 1.49 8.90
CA VAL A 91 -11.17 1.74 9.08
C VAL A 91 -11.93 0.43 9.02
N GLU A 92 -13.17 0.45 9.51
CA GLU A 92 -14.03 -0.72 9.46
C GLU A 92 -15.45 -0.31 9.11
N GLU A 93 -16.21 -1.24 8.55
CA GLU A 93 -17.62 -1.00 8.26
C GLU A 93 -18.44 -0.95 9.56
N ILE A 94 -19.36 0.00 9.62
CA ILE A 94 -20.25 0.14 10.77
C ILE A 94 -21.46 -0.77 10.65
#